data_9c666bec6144b4779286d0dbdceb9f30
#
_entry.id   9c666bec6144b4779286d0dbdceb9f30
#
_cell.length_a   1.000
_cell.length_b   1.000
_cell.length_c   1.000
_cell.angle_alpha   90.00
_cell.angle_beta   90.00
_cell.angle_gamma   90.00
#
_symmetry.space_group_name_H-M   'P 1'
#
loop_
_entity.id
_entity.type
_entity.pdbx_description
1 polymer ?
#
loop_
_entity_poly.entity_id
_entity_poly.type
_entity_poly.pdbx_seq_one_letter_code
_entity_poly.pdbx_strand_id
1 'polypeptide(L)'
;MRQQLKRLENLAYRDDSCLAMSCVILMEAKVIPEKLDDCIKLLVENRLEDTKAYDGCETCYGSVDREKSIVTIWSQWSTVEHFEKYFDWRKERGDFAELSSLFTEEPKMATSEVFF
;
A
#
# COMPACT_ATOMS: atom_id res chain seq x y z
N MET A 1 -14.79 -2.67 -4.50
CA MET A 1 -14.23 -3.36 -3.34
C MET A 1 -15.17 -3.42 -2.17
N ARG A 2 -15.52 -2.28 -1.62
CA ARG A 2 -16.43 -2.27 -0.47
C ARG A 2 -17.79 -2.84 -0.78
N GLN A 3 -18.26 -2.66 -2.01
CA GLN A 3 -19.55 -3.23 -2.42
C GLN A 3 -19.50 -4.75 -2.44
N GLN A 4 -18.37 -5.31 -2.85
CA GLN A 4 -18.22 -6.76 -2.83
C GLN A 4 -18.25 -7.28 -1.41
N LEU A 5 -17.61 -6.57 -0.50
CA LEU A 5 -17.60 -6.94 0.89
C LEU A 5 -19.03 -6.95 1.44
N LYS A 6 -19.82 -5.95 1.11
CA LYS A 6 -21.20 -5.89 1.54
C LYS A 6 -22.01 -7.05 1.00
N ARG A 7 -21.78 -7.43 -0.26
CA ARG A 7 -22.49 -8.57 -0.83
C ARG A 7 -22.16 -9.85 -0.09
N LEU A 8 -20.89 -10.03 0.25
CA LEU A 8 -20.47 -11.20 1.00
C LEU A 8 -21.15 -11.26 2.35
N GLU A 9 -21.26 -10.13 3.02
CA GLU A 9 -21.96 -10.04 4.28
C GLU A 9 -23.41 -10.49 4.13
N ASN A 10 -24.08 -10.00 3.10
CA ASN A 10 -25.47 -10.32 2.87
C ASN A 10 -25.68 -11.78 2.55
N LEU A 11 -24.75 -12.38 1.84
CA LEU A 11 -24.87 -13.76 1.43
C LEU A 11 -24.51 -14.75 2.51
N ALA A 12 -23.46 -14.44 3.26
CA ALA A 12 -22.92 -15.37 4.22
C ALA A 12 -23.66 -15.32 5.54
N TYR A 13 -23.61 -14.21 6.20
CA TYR A 13 -24.21 -14.01 7.50
C TYR A 13 -23.64 -12.73 8.07
N ARG A 14 -24.09 -12.41 9.26
CA ARG A 14 -23.69 -11.15 9.89
C ARG A 14 -22.62 -11.39 10.92
N ASP A 15 -21.54 -11.94 10.48
CA ASP A 15 -20.39 -12.16 11.34
C ASP A 15 -19.47 -10.96 11.24
N ASP A 16 -19.09 -10.38 12.37
CA ASP A 16 -18.23 -9.20 12.41
C ASP A 16 -16.88 -9.45 11.74
N SER A 17 -16.40 -10.68 11.75
CA SER A 17 -15.14 -11.02 11.11
C SER A 17 -15.20 -10.81 9.59
N CYS A 18 -16.40 -10.85 9.01
CA CYS A 18 -16.56 -10.58 7.58
C CYS A 18 -16.34 -9.12 7.27
N LEU A 19 -16.62 -8.24 8.23
CA LEU A 19 -16.43 -6.80 8.05
C LEU A 19 -14.97 -6.39 8.21
N ALA A 20 -14.20 -7.18 8.93
CA ALA A 20 -12.81 -6.89 9.24
C ALA A 20 -11.86 -7.71 8.37
N MET A 21 -12.26 -7.99 7.14
CA MET A 21 -11.39 -8.74 6.23
C MET A 21 -10.15 -7.94 5.88
N SER A 22 -9.03 -8.64 5.82
CA SER A 22 -7.77 -8.03 5.42
C SER A 22 -7.86 -7.53 3.98
N CYS A 23 -7.09 -6.51 3.69
CA CYS A 23 -7.02 -5.97 2.35
C CYS A 23 -5.57 -5.84 1.90
N VAL A 24 -5.37 -5.86 0.60
CA VAL A 24 -4.06 -5.67 -0.01
C VAL A 24 -4.07 -4.32 -0.73
N ILE A 25 -3.04 -3.54 -0.48
CA ILE A 25 -2.85 -2.26 -1.13
C ILE A 25 -1.61 -2.38 -2.00
N LEU A 26 -1.76 -2.05 -3.27
CA LEU A 26 -0.64 -1.98 -4.21
C LEU A 26 -0.40 -0.53 -4.55
N MET A 27 0.87 -0.12 -4.50
CA MET A 27 1.26 1.19 -5.02
C MET A 27 2.29 0.94 -6.10
N GLU A 28 1.98 1.30 -7.34
CA GLU A 28 2.88 1.13 -8.47
C GLU A 28 3.36 2.49 -8.93
N ALA A 29 4.66 2.70 -8.93
CA ALA A 29 5.24 3.98 -9.27
C ALA A 29 6.28 3.86 -10.38
N LYS A 30 6.15 4.71 -11.41
CA LYS A 30 7.20 4.84 -12.42
C LYS A 30 8.23 5.82 -11.91
N VAL A 31 9.46 5.34 -11.79
CA VAL A 31 10.55 6.12 -11.22
C VAL A 31 11.42 6.65 -12.36
N ILE A 32 11.94 7.86 -12.18
CA ILE A 32 12.93 8.41 -13.09
C ILE A 32 14.09 7.42 -13.16
N PRO A 33 14.44 6.89 -14.35
CA PRO A 33 15.42 5.80 -14.43
C PRO A 33 16.74 6.06 -13.70
N GLU A 34 17.27 7.26 -13.80
CA GLU A 34 18.54 7.62 -13.14
C GLU A 34 18.40 7.66 -11.62
N LYS A 35 17.17 7.67 -11.11
CA LYS A 35 16.90 7.76 -9.67
C LYS A 35 16.34 6.48 -9.09
N LEU A 36 16.34 5.41 -9.86
CA LEU A 36 15.74 4.16 -9.42
C LEU A 36 16.41 3.62 -8.16
N ASP A 37 17.73 3.57 -8.14
CA ASP A 37 18.44 3.08 -6.97
C ASP A 37 18.29 4.00 -5.77
N ASP A 38 18.22 5.31 -5.99
CA ASP A 38 17.95 6.26 -4.92
C ASP A 38 16.57 6.03 -4.32
N CYS A 39 15.59 5.75 -5.17
CA CYS A 39 14.23 5.47 -4.72
C CYS A 39 14.18 4.21 -3.86
N ILE A 40 14.82 3.15 -4.34
CA ILE A 40 14.86 1.89 -3.59
C ILE A 40 15.55 2.09 -2.25
N LYS A 41 16.66 2.83 -2.24
CA LYS A 41 17.38 3.11 -1.01
C LYS A 41 16.52 3.87 -0.02
N LEU A 42 15.82 4.91 -0.49
CA LEU A 42 14.92 5.68 0.37
C LEU A 42 13.85 4.80 0.99
N LEU A 43 13.24 3.93 0.19
CA LEU A 43 12.21 3.03 0.68
C LEU A 43 12.74 2.05 1.71
N VAL A 44 13.88 1.43 1.43
CA VAL A 44 14.47 0.44 2.33
C VAL A 44 14.92 1.07 3.64
N GLU A 45 15.59 2.22 3.57
CA GLU A 45 16.20 2.81 4.76
C GLU A 45 15.25 3.66 5.58
N ASN A 46 14.22 4.25 4.94
CA ASN A 46 13.43 5.27 5.62
C ASN A 46 11.92 5.12 5.52
N ARG A 47 11.40 4.08 4.87
CA ARG A 47 9.95 3.97 4.67
C ARG A 47 9.39 2.61 5.05
N LEU A 48 9.91 1.55 4.46
CA LEU A 48 9.26 0.24 4.57
C LEU A 48 9.25 -0.33 5.98
N GLU A 49 10.28 -0.08 6.76
CA GLU A 49 10.30 -0.55 8.15
C GLU A 49 9.19 0.11 8.96
N ASP A 50 8.99 1.41 8.77
CA ASP A 50 7.92 2.12 9.45
C ASP A 50 6.56 1.63 9.01
N THR A 51 6.40 1.33 7.72
CA THR A 51 5.16 0.78 7.20
C THR A 51 4.86 -0.56 7.84
N LYS A 52 5.86 -1.44 7.91
CA LYS A 52 5.68 -2.76 8.51
C LYS A 52 5.31 -2.69 9.98
N ALA A 53 5.83 -1.70 10.68
CA ALA A 53 5.59 -1.55 12.11
C ALA A 53 4.29 -0.81 12.43
N TYR A 54 3.64 -0.23 11.45
CA TYR A 54 2.43 0.55 11.70
C TYR A 54 1.27 -0.35 12.08
N ASP A 55 0.45 0.14 13.01
CA ASP A 55 -0.69 -0.62 13.51
C ASP A 55 -1.60 -1.08 12.37
N GLY A 56 -1.88 -2.36 12.34
CA GLY A 56 -2.74 -2.95 11.33
C GLY A 56 -2.02 -3.47 10.10
N CYS A 57 -0.73 -3.18 9.94
CA CYS A 57 0.02 -3.71 8.81
C CYS A 57 0.40 -5.17 9.09
N GLU A 58 -0.06 -6.06 8.23
CA GLU A 58 0.19 -7.50 8.39
C GLU A 58 1.44 -7.94 7.65
N THR A 59 1.71 -7.32 6.51
CA THR A 59 2.93 -7.59 5.76
C THR A 59 3.17 -6.46 4.77
N CYS A 60 4.42 -6.27 4.41
CA CYS A 60 4.81 -5.23 3.46
C CYS A 60 6.12 -5.63 2.81
N TYR A 61 6.18 -5.49 1.49
CA TYR A 61 7.42 -5.68 0.77
C TYR A 61 7.40 -4.85 -0.51
N GLY A 62 8.58 -4.65 -1.08
CA GLY A 62 8.72 -3.92 -2.34
C GLY A 62 9.29 -4.81 -3.41
N SER A 63 8.91 -4.55 -4.64
CA SER A 63 9.47 -5.22 -5.80
C SER A 63 9.80 -4.18 -6.87
N VAL A 64 10.69 -4.52 -7.77
CA VAL A 64 11.11 -3.59 -8.82
C VAL A 64 11.22 -4.31 -10.15
N ASP A 65 10.70 -3.64 -11.19
CA ASP A 65 10.93 -4.03 -12.57
C ASP A 65 11.98 -3.06 -13.08
N ARG A 66 13.23 -3.51 -13.11
CA ARG A 66 14.35 -2.62 -13.46
C ARG A 66 14.33 -2.19 -14.92
N GLU A 67 13.83 -3.04 -15.77
CA GLU A 67 13.75 -2.73 -17.20
C GLU A 67 12.79 -1.57 -17.46
N LYS A 68 11.65 -1.57 -16.78
CA LYS A 68 10.64 -0.53 -16.94
C LYS A 68 10.76 0.61 -15.94
N SER A 69 11.67 0.48 -14.97
CA SER A 69 11.85 1.45 -13.91
C SER A 69 10.57 1.64 -13.08
N ILE A 70 9.92 0.53 -12.75
CA ILE A 70 8.69 0.52 -11.96
C ILE A 70 8.96 -0.12 -10.61
N VAL A 71 8.58 0.60 -9.55
CA VAL A 71 8.65 0.09 -8.18
C VAL A 71 7.22 -0.16 -7.71
N THR A 72 7.01 -1.33 -7.10
CA THR A 72 5.70 -1.68 -6.57
C THR A 72 5.85 -1.97 -5.08
N ILE A 73 5.03 -1.32 -4.26
CA ILE A 73 4.95 -1.59 -2.84
C ILE A 73 3.69 -2.41 -2.60
N TRP A 74 3.87 -3.55 -1.97
CA TRP A 74 2.80 -4.49 -1.64
C TRP A 74 2.60 -4.43 -0.14
N SER A 75 1.39 -4.13 0.31
CA SER A 75 1.13 -4.14 1.74
C SER A 75 -0.23 -4.77 2.01
N GLN A 76 -0.31 -5.46 3.13
CA GLN A 76 -1.56 -6.09 3.56
C GLN A 76 -1.91 -5.53 4.92
N TRP A 77 -3.18 -5.21 5.10
CA TRP A 77 -3.67 -4.53 6.30
C TRP A 77 -4.86 -5.26 6.88
N SER A 78 -4.98 -5.22 8.20
CA SER A 78 -6.10 -5.87 8.89
C SER A 78 -7.44 -5.35 8.40
N THR A 79 -7.53 -4.04 8.15
CA THR A 79 -8.72 -3.40 7.62
C THR A 79 -8.31 -2.25 6.73
N VAL A 80 -9.23 -1.79 5.89
CA VAL A 80 -9.01 -0.60 5.06
C VAL A 80 -8.79 0.62 5.96
N GLU A 81 -9.50 0.68 7.07
CA GLU A 81 -9.37 1.81 8.00
C GLU A 81 -7.96 1.94 8.58
N HIS A 82 -7.31 0.81 8.86
CA HIS A 82 -5.92 0.85 9.33
C HIS A 82 -5.01 1.46 8.26
N PHE A 83 -5.22 1.07 7.00
CA PHE A 83 -4.43 1.65 5.92
C PHE A 83 -4.71 3.15 5.78
N GLU A 84 -5.96 3.56 5.89
CA GLU A 84 -6.32 4.97 5.75
C GLU A 84 -5.64 5.83 6.81
N LYS A 85 -5.60 5.34 8.05
CA LYS A 85 -4.89 6.04 9.12
C LYS A 85 -3.39 6.16 8.83
N TYR A 86 -2.80 5.08 8.35
CA TYR A 86 -1.39 5.09 7.96
C TYR A 86 -1.15 6.10 6.84
N PHE A 87 -2.01 6.09 5.83
CA PHE A 87 -1.86 6.97 4.68
C PHE A 87 -1.93 8.45 5.11
N ASP A 88 -2.88 8.77 5.97
CA ASP A 88 -3.01 10.13 6.48
C ASP A 88 -1.79 10.54 7.29
N TRP A 89 -1.25 9.65 8.09
CA TRP A 89 -0.05 9.90 8.86
C TRP A 89 1.14 10.22 7.94
N ARG A 90 1.29 9.49 6.85
CA ARG A 90 2.34 9.76 5.87
C ARG A 90 2.17 11.11 5.20
N LYS A 91 0.92 11.44 4.85
CA LYS A 91 0.64 12.73 4.21
C LYS A 91 1.00 13.89 5.12
N GLU A 92 0.65 13.78 6.38
CA GLU A 92 0.94 14.83 7.36
C GLU A 92 2.44 15.05 7.55
N ARG A 93 3.22 13.98 7.42
CA ARG A 93 4.67 14.08 7.54
C ARG A 93 5.35 14.63 6.30
N GLY A 94 4.64 14.68 5.18
CA GLY A 94 5.22 15.11 3.92
C GLY A 94 6.05 14.04 3.23
N ASP A 95 5.96 12.80 3.68
CA ASP A 95 6.75 11.69 3.14
C ASP A 95 6.48 11.45 1.66
N PHE A 96 5.23 11.66 1.24
CA PHE A 96 4.87 11.44 -0.15
C PHE A 96 5.45 12.49 -1.10
N ALA A 97 5.60 13.72 -0.63
CA ALA A 97 6.18 14.77 -1.45
C ALA A 97 7.63 14.45 -1.80
N GLU A 98 8.39 13.98 -0.83
CA GLU A 98 9.78 13.58 -1.05
C GLU A 98 9.87 12.41 -2.02
N LEU A 99 9.07 11.39 -1.78
CA LEU A 99 9.07 10.19 -2.61
C LEU A 99 8.61 10.50 -4.04
N SER A 100 7.55 11.30 -4.17
CA SER A 100 6.98 11.65 -5.47
C SER A 100 7.95 12.42 -6.36
N SER A 101 8.90 13.12 -5.77
CA SER A 101 9.89 13.86 -6.55
C SER A 101 10.76 12.93 -7.40
N LEU A 102 10.77 11.64 -7.09
CA LEU A 102 11.53 10.63 -7.82
C LEU A 102 10.71 9.96 -8.93
N PHE A 103 9.42 10.26 -9.01
CA PHE A 103 8.51 9.61 -9.96
C PHE A 103 8.34 10.43 -11.23
N THR A 104 8.01 9.75 -12.33
CA THR A 104 7.72 10.43 -13.60
C THR A 104 6.25 10.85 -13.69
N GLU A 105 5.40 10.24 -12.89
CA GLU A 105 3.96 10.51 -12.87
C GLU A 105 3.40 10.07 -11.52
N GLU A 106 2.14 10.38 -11.27
CA GLU A 106 1.52 9.95 -10.02
C GLU A 106 1.47 8.43 -9.92
N PRO A 107 1.73 7.87 -8.73
CA PRO A 107 1.64 6.42 -8.57
C PRO A 107 0.21 5.94 -8.69
N LYS A 108 0.07 4.71 -9.15
CA LYS A 108 -1.22 4.05 -9.24
C LYS A 108 -1.43 3.25 -7.97
N MET A 109 -2.63 3.35 -7.42
CA MET A 109 -3.00 2.62 -6.21
C MET A 109 -4.14 1.68 -6.52
N ALA A 110 -4.09 0.49 -5.95
CA ALA A 110 -5.16 -0.49 -6.08
C ALA A 110 -5.41 -1.16 -4.74
N THR A 111 -6.67 -1.36 -4.42
CA THR A 111 -7.08 -1.99 -3.16
C THR A 111 -7.90 -3.22 -3.50
N SER A 112 -7.61 -4.33 -2.84
CA SER A 112 -8.37 -5.56 -3.03
C SER A 112 -8.54 -6.27 -1.68
N GLU A 113 -9.56 -7.12 -1.61
CA GLU A 113 -9.84 -7.90 -0.40
C GLU A 113 -9.08 -9.21 -0.44
N VAL A 114 -8.62 -9.64 0.73
CA VAL A 114 -8.06 -10.98 0.86
C VAL A 114 -9.22 -11.95 1.03
N PHE A 115 -9.26 -12.99 0.21
CA PHE A 115 -10.33 -13.97 0.30
C PHE A 115 -9.85 -15.37 0.65
N PHE A 116 -8.55 -15.53 0.77
CA PHE A 116 -8.00 -16.86 1.06
C PHE A 116 -6.82 -16.81 2.00
#